data_9f94093aaae641d755f1a8656d78a64b
#
_entry.id   9f94093aaae641d755f1a8656d78a64b
#
_cell.length_a   1.000
_cell.length_b   1.000
_cell.length_c   1.000
_cell.angle_alpha   90.00
_cell.angle_beta   90.00
_cell.angle_gamma   90.00
#
_symmetry.space_group_name_H-M   'P 1'
#
loop_
_entity.id
_entity.type
_entity.pdbx_description
1 polymer ?
#
loop_
_entity_poly.entity_id
_entity_poly.type
_entity_poly.pdbx_seq_one_letter_code
_entity_poly.pdbx_strand_id
1 'polypeptide(L)'
;MGSEMCIRDSIQRALAKEDPENAEIYKLNASQYKKKINEVIRPLISQLDQIPLDKRWLVTCEGAFSYFAKDFGLKELYLWPMNSEQVGTPKQIQKVVDGVRENNIPVIFCESTVNTRPAKRVAQDTGVAYGGELYVDSLSESDGKVPTFIDLLRVTSTTVINGIVDNL
;
A
#
# COMPACT_ATOMS: atom_id res chain seq x y z
N MET A 1 -1.08 -9.71 0.30
CA MET A 1 -1.97 -10.74 -0.32
C MET A 1 -2.42 -11.82 0.66
N GLY A 2 -1.58 -12.22 1.61
CA GLY A 2 -1.95 -13.24 2.61
C GLY A 2 -3.10 -12.81 3.51
N SER A 3 -3.10 -11.57 3.99
CA SER A 3 -4.11 -11.05 4.92
C SER A 3 -5.49 -10.88 4.30
N GLU A 4 -5.59 -10.30 3.10
CA GLU A 4 -6.89 -10.10 2.42
C GLU A 4 -7.55 -11.43 2.04
N MET A 5 -6.74 -12.42 1.66
CA MET A 5 -7.25 -13.76 1.40
C MET A 5 -7.75 -14.46 2.66
N CYS A 6 -7.06 -14.27 3.81
CA CYS A 6 -7.51 -14.79 5.10
C CYS A 6 -8.83 -14.15 5.54
N ILE A 7 -9.00 -12.83 5.42
CA ILE A 7 -10.24 -12.12 5.78
C ILE A 7 -11.40 -12.64 4.93
N ARG A 8 -11.26 -12.66 3.62
CA ARG A 8 -12.29 -13.16 2.69
C ARG A 8 -12.68 -14.61 2.98
N ASP A 9 -11.69 -15.50 3.16
CA ASP A 9 -11.95 -16.93 3.42
C ASP A 9 -12.62 -17.13 4.78
N SER A 10 -12.33 -16.28 5.77
CA SER A 10 -13.01 -16.29 7.06
C SER A 10 -14.45 -15.84 6.96
N ILE A 11 -14.73 -14.77 6.22
CA ILE A 11 -16.09 -14.29 5.95
C ILE A 11 -16.89 -15.37 5.21
N GLN A 12 -16.32 -15.97 4.15
CA GLN A 12 -16.98 -17.02 3.38
C GLN A 12 -17.32 -18.23 4.26
N ARG A 13 -16.39 -18.68 5.13
CA ARG A 13 -16.66 -19.80 6.05
C ARG A 13 -17.73 -19.46 7.08
N ALA A 14 -17.73 -18.25 7.62
CA ALA A 14 -18.73 -17.80 8.57
C ALA A 14 -20.12 -17.77 7.93
N LEU A 15 -20.27 -17.18 6.75
CA LEU A 15 -21.52 -17.14 6.01
C LEU A 15 -22.03 -18.56 5.68
N ALA A 16 -21.16 -19.44 5.19
CA ALA A 16 -21.54 -20.82 4.87
C ALA A 16 -21.98 -21.66 6.11
N LYS A 17 -21.50 -21.29 7.30
CA LYS A 17 -21.90 -21.90 8.56
C LYS A 17 -23.29 -21.44 9.01
N GLU A 18 -23.55 -20.13 8.91
CA GLU A 18 -24.80 -19.50 9.36
C GLU A 18 -25.94 -19.69 8.34
N ASP A 19 -25.61 -19.85 7.06
CA ASP A 19 -26.55 -20.07 5.96
C ASP A 19 -26.05 -21.21 5.05
N PRO A 20 -26.21 -22.49 5.48
CA PRO A 20 -25.72 -23.66 4.75
C PRO A 20 -26.36 -23.86 3.38
N GLU A 21 -27.61 -23.44 3.19
CA GLU A 21 -28.32 -23.56 1.92
C GLU A 21 -27.64 -22.76 0.79
N ASN A 22 -26.98 -21.65 1.10
CA ASN A 22 -26.26 -20.81 0.16
C ASN A 22 -24.73 -21.01 0.21
N ALA A 23 -24.23 -22.02 0.90
CA ALA A 23 -22.79 -22.24 1.10
C ALA A 23 -21.97 -22.27 -0.22
N GLU A 24 -22.50 -22.93 -1.27
CA GLU A 24 -21.83 -23.00 -2.58
C GLU A 24 -21.81 -21.64 -3.31
N ILE A 25 -22.83 -20.80 -3.11
CA ILE A 25 -22.86 -19.43 -3.65
C ILE A 25 -21.75 -18.58 -3.01
N TYR A 26 -21.60 -18.64 -1.68
CA TYR A 26 -20.54 -17.93 -0.96
C TYR A 26 -19.15 -18.37 -1.40
N LYS A 27 -18.94 -19.66 -1.58
CA LYS A 27 -17.70 -20.25 -2.07
C LYS A 27 -17.37 -19.78 -3.49
N LEU A 28 -18.35 -19.81 -4.38
CA LEU A 28 -18.21 -19.33 -5.76
C LEU A 28 -17.83 -17.85 -5.81
N ASN A 29 -18.56 -17.00 -5.07
CA ASN A 29 -18.31 -15.55 -5.00
C ASN A 29 -16.90 -15.24 -4.44
N ALA A 30 -16.49 -15.93 -3.37
CA ALA A 30 -15.15 -15.77 -2.82
C ALA A 30 -14.05 -16.18 -3.81
N SER A 31 -14.27 -17.27 -4.56
CA SER A 31 -13.34 -17.73 -5.60
C SER A 31 -13.24 -16.74 -6.76
N GLN A 32 -14.35 -16.22 -7.25
CA GLN A 32 -14.38 -15.20 -8.30
C GLN A 32 -13.71 -13.90 -7.87
N TYR A 33 -13.93 -13.47 -6.64
CA TYR A 33 -13.30 -12.27 -6.09
C TYR A 33 -11.79 -12.44 -5.95
N LYS A 34 -11.33 -13.61 -5.50
CA LYS A 34 -9.90 -13.98 -5.49
C LYS A 34 -9.27 -13.88 -6.88
N LYS A 35 -9.96 -14.38 -7.89
CA LYS A 35 -9.49 -14.31 -9.29
C LYS A 35 -9.30 -12.85 -9.72
N LYS A 36 -10.28 -11.98 -9.46
CA LYS A 36 -10.21 -10.54 -9.77
C LYS A 36 -9.03 -9.85 -9.07
N ILE A 37 -8.80 -10.12 -7.78
CA ILE A 37 -7.64 -9.60 -7.05
C ILE A 37 -6.34 -10.04 -7.72
N ASN A 38 -6.20 -11.33 -8.03
CA ASN A 38 -4.99 -11.87 -8.65
C ASN A 38 -4.74 -11.30 -10.05
N GLU A 39 -5.78 -11.04 -10.84
CA GLU A 39 -5.67 -10.41 -12.17
C GLU A 39 -5.09 -9.00 -12.10
N VAL A 40 -5.38 -8.26 -11.02
CA VAL A 40 -4.81 -6.93 -10.78
C VAL A 40 -3.37 -7.01 -10.26
N ILE A 41 -3.10 -7.87 -9.28
CA ILE A 41 -1.84 -7.87 -8.54
C ILE A 41 -0.69 -8.55 -9.29
N ARG A 42 -0.95 -9.63 -10.04
CA ARG A 42 0.12 -10.39 -10.72
C ARG A 42 0.94 -9.57 -11.71
N PRO A 43 0.35 -8.75 -12.61
CA PRO A 43 1.12 -7.90 -13.51
C PRO A 43 2.02 -6.91 -12.74
N LEU A 44 1.52 -6.38 -11.62
CA LEU A 44 2.24 -5.42 -10.78
C LEU A 44 3.45 -6.06 -10.08
N ILE A 45 3.30 -7.28 -9.57
CA ILE A 45 4.43 -8.04 -9.02
C ILE A 45 5.49 -8.26 -10.10
N SER A 46 5.11 -8.63 -11.31
CA SER A 46 6.05 -8.84 -12.41
C SER A 46 6.82 -7.57 -12.80
N GLN A 47 6.20 -6.40 -12.68
CA GLN A 47 6.89 -5.11 -12.89
C GLN A 47 7.85 -4.83 -11.73
N LEU A 48 7.43 -5.08 -10.49
CA LEU A 48 8.28 -4.90 -9.32
C LEU A 48 9.52 -5.82 -9.36
N ASP A 49 9.38 -7.03 -9.90
CA ASP A 49 10.50 -7.98 -10.02
C ASP A 49 11.64 -7.47 -10.93
N GLN A 50 11.36 -6.47 -11.77
CA GLN A 50 12.37 -5.81 -12.60
C GLN A 50 13.14 -4.71 -11.84
N ILE A 51 12.64 -4.25 -10.68
CA ILE A 51 13.30 -3.25 -9.85
C ILE A 51 14.41 -3.94 -9.02
N PRO A 52 15.64 -3.40 -8.97
CA PRO A 52 16.70 -3.93 -8.10
C PRO A 52 16.27 -3.98 -6.62
N LEU A 53 16.65 -5.03 -5.91
CA LEU A 53 16.22 -5.27 -4.52
C LEU A 53 16.65 -4.16 -3.54
N ASP A 54 17.77 -3.51 -3.79
CA ASP A 54 18.26 -2.37 -3.00
C ASP A 54 17.44 -1.10 -3.23
N LYS A 55 16.69 -1.03 -4.33
CA LYS A 55 15.79 0.08 -4.68
C LYS A 55 14.33 -0.15 -4.30
N ARG A 56 13.98 -1.33 -3.81
CA ARG A 56 12.60 -1.66 -3.40
C ARG A 56 12.30 -1.09 -2.01
N TRP A 57 12.03 0.21 -1.94
CA TRP A 57 11.65 0.91 -0.72
C TRP A 57 10.25 1.52 -0.83
N LEU A 58 9.49 1.39 0.23
CA LEU A 58 8.22 2.08 0.42
C LEU A 58 8.37 3.04 1.60
N VAL A 59 8.44 4.34 1.29
CA VAL A 59 8.53 5.40 2.30
C VAL A 59 7.21 6.13 2.37
N THR A 60 6.57 6.15 3.54
CA THR A 60 5.22 6.68 3.76
C THR A 60 5.17 7.62 4.95
N CYS A 61 4.03 8.29 5.15
CA CYS A 61 3.79 9.10 6.33
C CYS A 61 3.56 8.23 7.56
N GLU A 62 2.63 7.29 7.51
CA GLU A 62 2.33 6.34 8.58
C GLU A 62 2.88 4.94 8.30
N GLY A 63 3.16 4.17 9.36
CA GLY A 63 3.52 2.76 9.28
C GLY A 63 2.32 1.85 9.02
N ALA A 64 1.51 2.15 7.99
CA ALA A 64 0.26 1.47 7.70
C ALA A 64 0.37 0.38 6.63
N PHE A 65 1.52 0.25 5.97
CA PHE A 65 1.70 -0.62 4.81
C PHE A 65 2.53 -1.87 5.06
N SER A 66 2.78 -2.28 6.31
CA SER A 66 3.70 -3.38 6.63
C SER A 66 3.33 -4.71 5.97
N TYR A 67 2.05 -5.05 5.87
CA TYR A 67 1.60 -6.24 5.15
C TYR A 67 1.78 -6.10 3.63
N PHE A 68 1.48 -4.93 3.08
CA PHE A 68 1.69 -4.63 1.68
C PHE A 68 3.18 -4.70 1.32
N ALA A 69 4.03 -4.03 2.07
CA ALA A 69 5.47 -4.04 1.88
C ALA A 69 6.03 -5.48 1.92
N LYS A 70 5.61 -6.28 2.89
CA LYS A 70 6.00 -7.69 3.00
C LYS A 70 5.55 -8.51 1.79
N ASP A 71 4.30 -8.37 1.36
CA ASP A 71 3.74 -9.13 0.24
C ASP A 71 4.37 -8.76 -1.11
N PHE A 72 4.84 -7.52 -1.26
CA PHE A 72 5.51 -7.02 -2.46
C PHE A 72 7.05 -7.05 -2.36
N GLY A 73 7.61 -7.52 -1.26
CA GLY A 73 9.07 -7.57 -1.06
C GLY A 73 9.73 -6.19 -1.01
N LEU A 74 9.01 -5.20 -0.48
CA LEU A 74 9.50 -3.84 -0.25
C LEU A 74 10.06 -3.70 1.16
N LYS A 75 11.10 -2.89 1.34
CA LYS A 75 11.56 -2.40 2.62
C LYS A 75 10.72 -1.19 3.02
N GLU A 76 10.28 -1.13 4.27
CA GLU A 76 9.41 -0.06 4.76
C GLU A 76 10.18 0.97 5.58
N LEU A 77 9.84 2.24 5.36
CA LEU A 77 10.27 3.36 6.19
C LEU A 77 9.10 4.35 6.31
N TYR A 78 8.87 4.91 7.50
CA TYR A 78 7.74 5.82 7.72
C TYR A 78 8.09 6.93 8.71
N LEU A 79 7.39 8.07 8.56
CA LEU A 79 7.61 9.27 9.36
C LEU A 79 7.10 9.13 10.80
N TRP A 80 5.98 8.40 11.00
CA TRP A 80 5.41 8.10 12.33
C TRP A 80 4.65 6.77 12.36
N PRO A 81 4.50 6.17 13.55
CA PRO A 81 3.71 4.94 13.70
C PRO A 81 2.25 5.14 13.33
N MET A 82 1.60 4.08 12.89
CA MET A 82 0.16 4.05 12.60
C MET A 82 -0.67 4.51 13.81
N ASN A 83 -1.74 5.27 13.56
CA ASN A 83 -2.64 5.82 14.57
C ASN A 83 -1.96 6.76 15.58
N SER A 84 -0.88 7.42 15.20
CA SER A 84 -0.25 8.43 16.02
C SER A 84 -1.09 9.71 16.00
N GLU A 85 -1.49 10.22 17.17
CA GLU A 85 -2.19 11.50 17.29
C GLU A 85 -1.33 12.71 16.90
N GLN A 86 -0.02 12.51 16.83
CA GLN A 86 0.96 13.54 16.50
C GLN A 86 1.66 13.24 15.20
N VAL A 87 1.69 14.20 14.32
CA VAL A 87 2.62 14.25 13.18
C VAL A 87 4.04 14.07 13.70
N GLY A 88 4.79 13.15 13.15
CA GLY A 88 6.07 12.66 13.66
C GLY A 88 6.99 13.70 14.29
N THR A 89 7.67 13.31 15.34
CA THR A 89 8.64 14.16 16.02
C THR A 89 9.81 14.52 15.10
N PRO A 90 10.52 15.64 15.35
CA PRO A 90 11.72 16.00 14.57
C PRO A 90 12.75 14.87 14.48
N LYS A 91 12.90 14.07 15.54
CA LYS A 91 13.80 12.91 15.56
C LYS A 91 13.35 11.79 14.62
N GLN A 92 12.05 11.54 14.55
CA GLN A 92 11.48 10.54 13.63
C GLN A 92 11.64 11.00 12.18
N ILE A 93 11.34 12.27 11.89
CA ILE A 93 11.53 12.86 10.56
C ILE A 93 13.01 12.79 10.14
N GLN A 94 13.93 13.17 11.04
CA GLN A 94 15.38 13.11 10.76
C GLN A 94 15.82 11.67 10.43
N LYS A 95 15.35 10.66 11.18
CA LYS A 95 15.61 9.25 10.88
C LYS A 95 15.20 8.85 9.46
N VAL A 96 14.07 9.37 8.97
CA VAL A 96 13.62 9.10 7.59
C VAL A 96 14.51 9.83 6.59
N VAL A 97 14.85 11.09 6.84
CA VAL A 97 15.80 11.85 6.00
C VAL A 97 17.14 11.12 5.85
N ASP A 98 17.68 10.64 6.96
CA ASP A 98 18.94 9.88 6.97
C ASP A 98 18.80 8.56 6.19
N GLY A 99 17.73 7.79 6.46
CA GLY A 99 17.45 6.54 5.76
C GLY A 99 17.26 6.71 4.24
N VAL A 100 16.59 7.79 3.83
CA VAL A 100 16.41 8.13 2.40
C VAL A 100 17.77 8.38 1.73
N ARG A 101 18.65 9.16 2.38
CA ARG A 101 19.98 9.47 1.85
C ARG A 101 20.90 8.25 1.84
N GLU A 102 20.98 7.51 2.94
CA GLU A 102 21.85 6.34 3.09
C GLU A 102 21.53 5.22 2.09
N ASN A 103 20.24 5.04 1.77
CA ASN A 103 19.79 3.98 0.87
C ASN A 103 19.53 4.48 -0.55
N ASN A 104 19.78 5.75 -0.86
CA ASN A 104 19.50 6.39 -2.16
C ASN A 104 18.06 6.07 -2.62
N ILE A 105 17.09 6.31 -1.73
CA ILE A 105 15.66 6.04 -1.99
C ILE A 105 15.16 7.14 -2.94
N PRO A 106 14.54 6.78 -4.09
CA PRO A 106 14.24 7.78 -5.11
C PRO A 106 12.93 8.53 -4.89
N VAL A 107 12.01 7.99 -4.07
CA VAL A 107 10.64 8.50 -3.98
C VAL A 107 10.04 8.28 -2.59
N ILE A 108 9.17 9.23 -2.18
CA ILE A 108 8.40 9.21 -0.93
C ILE A 108 6.92 9.36 -1.27
N PHE A 109 6.07 8.66 -0.53
CA PHE A 109 4.61 8.72 -0.65
C PHE A 109 3.97 9.21 0.65
N CYS A 110 2.66 9.41 0.65
CA CYS A 110 1.88 9.63 1.87
C CYS A 110 0.48 9.05 1.69
N GLU A 111 -0.19 8.75 2.78
CA GLU A 111 -1.57 8.27 2.76
C GLU A 111 -2.54 9.41 2.41
N SER A 112 -3.65 9.07 1.75
CA SER A 112 -4.69 10.03 1.36
C SER A 112 -5.44 10.62 2.56
N THR A 113 -5.39 9.95 3.71
CA THR A 113 -6.11 10.30 4.94
C THR A 113 -5.34 11.20 5.90
N VAL A 114 -4.06 11.48 5.63
CA VAL A 114 -3.21 12.26 6.52
C VAL A 114 -2.62 13.50 5.86
N ASN A 115 -2.04 14.40 6.68
CA ASN A 115 -1.40 15.60 6.18
C ASN A 115 -0.10 15.27 5.40
N THR A 116 -0.07 15.56 4.12
CA THR A 116 1.05 15.26 3.21
C THR A 116 2.24 16.22 3.33
N ARG A 117 2.09 17.36 4.04
CA ARG A 117 3.16 18.39 4.14
C ARG A 117 4.49 17.85 4.68
N PRO A 118 4.52 17.00 5.74
CA PRO A 118 5.78 16.45 6.24
C PRO A 118 6.52 15.60 5.19
N ALA A 119 5.83 14.72 4.46
CA ALA A 119 6.45 13.93 3.39
C ALA A 119 7.00 14.80 2.26
N LYS A 120 6.23 15.80 1.82
CA LYS A 120 6.67 16.78 0.81
C LYS A 120 7.89 17.56 1.27
N ARG A 121 7.98 17.90 2.57
CA ARG A 121 9.14 18.56 3.14
C ARG A 121 10.36 17.65 3.14
N VAL A 122 10.22 16.39 3.56
CA VAL A 122 11.32 15.42 3.50
C VAL A 122 11.79 15.21 2.06
N ALA A 123 10.88 15.11 1.09
CA ALA A 123 11.23 15.01 -0.32
C ALA A 123 12.06 16.22 -0.80
N GLN A 124 11.66 17.44 -0.45
CA GLN A 124 12.40 18.66 -0.74
C GLN A 124 13.80 18.69 -0.08
N ASP A 125 13.89 18.34 1.21
CA ASP A 125 15.13 18.40 1.99
C ASP A 125 16.14 17.30 1.55
N THR A 126 15.65 16.22 0.94
CA THR A 126 16.49 15.12 0.43
C THR A 126 16.72 15.18 -1.09
N GLY A 127 15.95 15.99 -1.81
CA GLY A 127 16.04 16.12 -3.27
C GLY A 127 15.39 14.96 -4.03
N VAL A 128 14.55 14.13 -3.37
CA VAL A 128 13.87 12.99 -3.99
C VAL A 128 12.44 13.35 -4.42
N ALA A 129 11.82 12.51 -5.24
CA ALA A 129 10.47 12.74 -5.73
C ALA A 129 9.41 12.53 -4.62
N TYR A 130 8.30 13.28 -4.71
CA TYR A 130 7.06 12.94 -4.01
C TYR A 130 6.15 12.20 -4.99
N GLY A 131 5.98 10.89 -4.78
CA GLY A 131 5.28 9.98 -5.70
C GLY A 131 3.76 10.04 -5.62
N GLY A 132 3.22 10.82 -4.67
CA GLY A 132 1.78 11.01 -4.55
C GLY A 132 1.14 10.35 -3.33
N GLU A 133 -0.19 10.25 -3.38
CA GLU A 133 -1.02 9.75 -2.30
C GLU A 133 -1.39 8.28 -2.52
N LEU A 134 -1.33 7.50 -1.46
CA LEU A 134 -1.68 6.08 -1.40
C LEU A 134 -2.98 5.89 -0.61
N TYR A 135 -3.80 4.98 -1.07
CA TYR A 135 -5.03 4.61 -0.37
C TYR A 135 -4.81 3.34 0.44
N VAL A 136 -5.21 3.32 1.71
CA VAL A 136 -4.96 2.20 2.64
C VAL A 136 -6.24 1.69 3.28
N ASP A 137 -7.02 2.54 3.92
CA ASP A 137 -8.17 2.21 4.78
C ASP A 137 -9.47 2.94 4.41
N SER A 138 -9.44 3.75 3.36
CA SER A 138 -10.59 4.52 2.89
C SER A 138 -10.82 4.34 1.39
N LEU A 139 -12.09 4.25 1.02
CA LEU A 139 -12.52 4.29 -0.37
C LEU A 139 -12.96 5.71 -0.73
N SER A 140 -12.89 6.03 -2.01
CA SER A 140 -13.47 7.27 -2.53
C SER A 140 -14.97 7.14 -2.76
N GLU A 141 -15.62 8.26 -3.05
CA GLU A 141 -16.97 8.26 -3.61
C GLU A 141 -16.99 7.49 -4.95
N SER A 142 -18.20 7.17 -5.43
CA SER A 142 -18.42 6.32 -6.61
C SER A 142 -17.78 6.86 -7.90
N ASP A 143 -17.59 8.17 -7.99
CA ASP A 143 -16.96 8.88 -9.10
C ASP A 143 -15.47 9.20 -8.86
N GLY A 144 -14.91 8.76 -7.73
CA GLY A 144 -13.52 8.99 -7.37
C GLY A 144 -12.57 7.92 -7.89
N LYS A 145 -11.30 7.99 -7.46
CA LYS A 145 -10.22 7.11 -7.97
C LYS A 145 -10.30 5.68 -7.47
N VAL A 146 -10.83 5.47 -6.27
CA VAL A 146 -10.82 4.17 -5.57
C VAL A 146 -12.20 3.83 -4.98
N PRO A 147 -13.25 3.71 -5.83
CA PRO A 147 -14.60 3.41 -5.36
C PRO A 147 -14.76 1.98 -4.83
N THR A 148 -13.83 1.08 -5.14
CA THR A 148 -13.84 -0.32 -4.68
C THR A 148 -12.50 -0.73 -4.10
N PHE A 149 -12.49 -1.79 -3.29
CA PHE A 149 -11.23 -2.35 -2.76
C PHE A 149 -10.28 -2.83 -3.87
N ILE A 150 -10.80 -3.33 -4.98
CA ILE A 150 -9.97 -3.71 -6.15
C ILE A 150 -9.31 -2.48 -6.77
N ASP A 151 -10.05 -1.37 -6.87
CA ASP A 151 -9.49 -0.10 -7.34
C ASP A 151 -8.44 0.45 -6.38
N LEU A 152 -8.68 0.36 -5.07
CA LEU A 152 -7.71 0.74 -4.05
C LEU A 152 -6.40 -0.04 -4.23
N LEU A 153 -6.46 -1.37 -4.35
CA LEU A 153 -5.28 -2.19 -4.59
C LEU A 153 -4.56 -1.80 -5.89
N ARG A 154 -5.31 -1.64 -6.98
CA ARG A 154 -4.76 -1.30 -8.28
C ARG A 154 -4.08 0.07 -8.26
N VAL A 155 -4.78 1.11 -7.79
CA VAL A 155 -4.28 2.48 -7.78
C VAL A 155 -3.06 2.61 -6.86
N THR A 156 -3.14 2.11 -5.63
CA THR A 156 -2.03 2.16 -4.67
C THR A 156 -0.80 1.41 -5.19
N SER A 157 -0.96 0.17 -5.65
CA SER A 157 0.17 -0.62 -6.16
C SER A 157 0.80 0.01 -7.40
N THR A 158 -0.02 0.51 -8.34
CA THR A 158 0.48 1.20 -9.54
C THR A 158 1.22 2.48 -9.17
N THR A 159 0.70 3.27 -8.23
CA THR A 159 1.35 4.52 -7.78
C THR A 159 2.72 4.22 -7.17
N VAL A 160 2.83 3.18 -6.33
CA VAL A 160 4.11 2.80 -5.71
C VAL A 160 5.11 2.35 -6.78
N ILE A 161 4.71 1.44 -7.66
CA ILE A 161 5.62 0.86 -8.67
C ILE A 161 6.08 1.94 -9.66
N ASN A 162 5.16 2.72 -10.21
CA ASN A 162 5.52 3.79 -11.15
C ASN A 162 6.39 4.85 -10.46
N GLY A 163 6.03 5.25 -9.22
CA GLY A 163 6.85 6.20 -8.48
C GLY A 163 8.28 5.73 -8.27
N ILE A 164 8.52 4.43 -8.06
CA ILE A 164 9.88 3.90 -7.99
C ILE A 164 10.52 3.88 -9.38
N VAL A 165 9.85 3.30 -10.38
CA VAL A 165 10.41 3.12 -11.74
C VAL A 165 10.74 4.45 -12.42
N ASP A 166 9.88 5.45 -12.30
CA ASP A 166 10.04 6.75 -12.95
C ASP A 166 11.17 7.59 -12.32
N ASN A 167 11.70 7.18 -11.16
CA ASN A 167 12.73 7.90 -10.42
C ASN A 167 14.00 7.06 -10.16
N LEU A 168 14.17 5.91 -10.82
CA LEU A 168 15.41 5.13 -10.83
C LEU A 168 16.44 5.75 -11.76
#